data_364fa1e5828a26d0e8f0b59e7dbb0770
#
_entry.id   364fa1e5828a26d0e8f0b59e7dbb0770
#
_cell.length_a   1.000
_cell.length_b   1.000
_cell.length_c   1.000
_cell.angle_alpha   90.00
_cell.angle_beta   90.00
_cell.angle_gamma   90.00
#
_symmetry.space_group_name_H-M   'P 1'
#
loop_
_entity.id
_entity.type
_entity.pdbx_description
1 polymer ?
#
loop_
_entity_poly.entity_id
_entity_poly.type
_entity_poly.pdbx_seq_one_letter_code
_entity_poly.pdbx_strand_id
1 'polypeptide(L)'
;MRYPKVNIILAVKNEGNFIAETLSDLLNQTYPNKDIVVYNDGSSDKTAQILEDFGSSITYKSNEVSRGQSFCINRVLEETNATYVAIADGDDRYHQAKLSKQIAFMEKNPQIGVCGCMLSTIPTGMHWDLPVKNEQIKARMLLNMPMAHPTLVYRKNALANLWYDESLSQAKDYDFLSRLRHKTQFHTLPFYGIQYRMNKAEKESVVMRKANANQIRARILNEDFGIKDSEFVELHNVICNLEQGAESMNLNTWIERLLRQNSVCDGKALRRELYTQLWRYTHKFNLGKKDEFQFLIKSSLPTGQKAKAWFKLLQ
;
A
#
# COMPACT_ATOMS: atom_id res chain seq x y z
N MET A 1 -15.48 5.86 27.97
CA MET A 1 -14.35 5.91 27.01
C MET A 1 -14.64 7.00 26.00
N ARG A 2 -13.65 7.86 25.70
CA ARG A 2 -13.78 8.85 24.62
C ARG A 2 -13.45 8.17 23.31
N TYR A 3 -14.37 8.14 22.36
CA TYR A 3 -14.12 7.63 21.02
C TYR A 3 -13.68 8.78 20.11
N PRO A 4 -12.39 8.88 19.71
CA PRO A 4 -11.94 9.91 18.78
C PRO A 4 -12.73 9.87 17.46
N LYS A 5 -12.96 11.03 16.86
CA LYS A 5 -13.70 11.10 15.59
C LYS A 5 -12.89 10.49 14.45
N VAL A 6 -13.54 9.66 13.62
CA VAL A 6 -13.00 9.07 12.40
C VAL A 6 -13.80 9.53 11.20
N ASN A 7 -13.15 10.10 10.18
CA ASN A 7 -13.75 10.27 8.87
C ASN A 7 -13.30 9.14 7.95
N ILE A 8 -14.27 8.40 7.40
CA ILE A 8 -14.02 7.42 6.34
C ILE A 8 -14.17 8.14 5.01
N ILE A 9 -13.12 8.17 4.20
CA ILE A 9 -13.09 8.85 2.91
C ILE A 9 -13.20 7.83 1.78
N LEU A 10 -14.20 8.02 0.92
CA LEU A 10 -14.36 7.31 -0.34
C LEU A 10 -14.29 8.33 -1.49
N ALA A 11 -13.35 8.16 -2.41
CA ALA A 11 -13.34 8.88 -3.68
C ALA A 11 -13.69 7.86 -4.77
N VAL A 12 -14.87 7.99 -5.36
CA VAL A 12 -15.47 6.98 -6.24
C VAL A 12 -15.74 7.52 -7.63
N LYS A 13 -15.60 6.65 -8.63
CA LYS A 13 -15.98 6.94 -10.01
C LYS A 13 -16.44 5.66 -10.71
N ASN A 14 -17.71 5.65 -11.15
CA ASN A 14 -18.32 4.52 -11.86
C ASN A 14 -18.30 3.19 -11.05
N GLU A 15 -18.69 3.27 -9.77
CA GLU A 15 -18.74 2.13 -8.84
C GLU A 15 -20.19 1.64 -8.59
N GLY A 16 -21.12 1.96 -9.48
CA GLY A 16 -22.54 1.68 -9.30
C GLY A 16 -22.92 0.21 -9.10
N ASN A 17 -22.03 -0.72 -9.43
CA ASN A 17 -22.26 -2.15 -9.21
C ASN A 17 -21.92 -2.61 -7.79
N PHE A 18 -21.10 -1.84 -7.03
CA PHE A 18 -20.52 -2.29 -5.76
C PHE A 18 -20.74 -1.32 -4.61
N ILE A 19 -20.89 -0.03 -4.91
CA ILE A 19 -20.88 1.05 -3.89
C ILE A 19 -21.96 0.86 -2.81
N ALA A 20 -23.11 0.29 -3.12
CA ALA A 20 -24.18 0.02 -2.17
C ALA A 20 -23.75 -0.99 -1.08
N GLU A 21 -23.07 -2.08 -1.50
CA GLU A 21 -22.54 -3.08 -0.55
C GLU A 21 -21.44 -2.49 0.29
N THR A 22 -20.51 -1.74 -0.33
CA THR A 22 -19.41 -1.06 0.35
C THR A 22 -19.92 -0.10 1.42
N LEU A 23 -20.87 0.76 1.08
CA LEU A 23 -21.46 1.72 2.03
C LEU A 23 -22.21 1.01 3.17
N SER A 24 -22.91 -0.08 2.88
CA SER A 24 -23.55 -0.89 3.91
C SER A 24 -22.52 -1.43 4.92
N ASP A 25 -21.39 -1.98 4.45
CA ASP A 25 -20.33 -2.48 5.32
C ASP A 25 -19.70 -1.35 6.17
N LEU A 26 -19.53 -0.15 5.60
CA LEU A 26 -18.95 1.00 6.30
C LEU A 26 -19.90 1.59 7.34
N LEU A 27 -21.18 1.66 7.05
CA LEU A 27 -22.21 2.08 8.01
C LEU A 27 -22.30 1.11 9.19
N ASN A 28 -22.14 -0.19 8.93
CA ASN A 28 -22.17 -1.27 9.92
C ASN A 28 -20.86 -1.44 10.70
N GLN A 29 -19.83 -0.57 10.49
CA GLN A 29 -18.65 -0.60 11.35
C GLN A 29 -19.00 -0.41 12.82
N THR A 30 -18.47 -1.28 13.68
CA THR A 30 -18.76 -1.26 15.12
C THR A 30 -18.16 -0.07 15.88
N TYR A 31 -17.32 0.74 15.23
CA TYR A 31 -16.78 1.96 15.80
C TYR A 31 -17.86 3.06 15.80
N PRO A 32 -18.21 3.62 16.99
CA PRO A 32 -19.42 4.45 17.10
C PRO A 32 -19.26 5.88 16.57
N ASN A 33 -18.08 6.52 16.71
CA ASN A 33 -17.86 7.91 16.35
C ASN A 33 -17.19 8.04 14.97
N LYS A 34 -17.96 7.74 13.93
CA LYS A 34 -17.52 7.80 12.53
C LYS A 34 -18.47 8.60 11.66
N ASP A 35 -17.91 9.31 10.69
CA ASP A 35 -18.65 9.89 9.56
C ASP A 35 -18.10 9.28 8.27
N ILE A 36 -18.97 9.08 7.29
CA ILE A 36 -18.61 8.61 5.96
C ILE A 36 -18.73 9.79 5.00
N VAL A 37 -17.61 10.15 4.35
CA VAL A 37 -17.56 11.23 3.36
C VAL A 37 -17.27 10.60 2.00
N VAL A 38 -18.25 10.67 1.12
CA VAL A 38 -18.15 10.14 -0.24
C VAL A 38 -17.99 11.28 -1.22
N TYR A 39 -16.93 11.19 -2.02
CA TYR A 39 -16.68 12.14 -3.11
C TYR A 39 -16.86 11.43 -4.46
N ASN A 40 -17.94 11.75 -5.16
CA ASN A 40 -18.21 11.25 -6.51
C ASN A 40 -17.42 12.09 -7.53
N ASP A 41 -16.45 11.47 -8.16
CA ASP A 41 -15.55 12.14 -9.11
C ASP A 41 -16.08 12.09 -10.54
N GLY A 42 -17.27 12.63 -10.77
CA GLY A 42 -17.89 12.74 -12.09
C GLY A 42 -18.28 11.38 -12.68
N SER A 43 -18.98 10.54 -11.92
CA SER A 43 -19.49 9.26 -12.43
C SER A 43 -20.56 9.48 -13.50
N SER A 44 -20.57 8.61 -14.52
CA SER A 44 -21.53 8.60 -15.63
C SER A 44 -22.52 7.42 -15.57
N ASP A 45 -22.34 6.52 -14.60
CA ASP A 45 -23.21 5.38 -14.35
C ASP A 45 -24.21 5.68 -13.21
N LYS A 46 -24.86 4.64 -12.68
CA LYS A 46 -25.82 4.76 -11.57
C LYS A 46 -25.22 5.12 -10.20
N THR A 47 -23.89 5.35 -10.11
CA THR A 47 -23.22 5.66 -8.83
C THR A 47 -23.86 6.85 -8.13
N ALA A 48 -24.07 7.96 -8.85
CA ALA A 48 -24.64 9.19 -8.25
C ALA A 48 -26.02 8.94 -7.63
N GLN A 49 -26.92 8.27 -8.37
CA GLN A 49 -28.25 7.93 -7.89
C GLN A 49 -28.22 7.08 -6.61
N ILE A 50 -27.34 6.06 -6.59
CA ILE A 50 -27.20 5.21 -5.39
C ILE A 50 -26.71 6.04 -4.19
N LEU A 51 -25.76 6.95 -4.39
CA LEU A 51 -25.25 7.80 -3.33
C LEU A 51 -26.33 8.74 -2.76
N GLU A 52 -27.19 9.29 -3.62
CA GLU A 52 -28.33 10.11 -3.21
C GLU A 52 -29.33 9.33 -2.35
N ASP A 53 -29.57 8.05 -2.68
CA ASP A 53 -30.48 7.16 -1.95
C ASP A 53 -30.02 6.90 -0.50
N PHE A 54 -28.68 7.02 -0.20
CA PHE A 54 -28.18 6.93 1.16
C PHE A 54 -28.48 8.18 2.03
N GLY A 55 -28.85 9.30 1.41
CA GLY A 55 -29.31 10.51 2.06
C GLY A 55 -28.38 11.00 3.18
N SER A 56 -28.93 11.29 4.34
CA SER A 56 -28.18 11.82 5.50
C SER A 56 -27.26 10.80 6.19
N SER A 57 -27.25 9.54 5.75
CA SER A 57 -26.35 8.51 6.31
C SER A 57 -24.88 8.73 5.91
N ILE A 58 -24.64 9.54 4.87
CA ILE A 58 -23.32 9.90 4.35
C ILE A 58 -23.22 11.40 4.10
N THR A 59 -22.00 11.93 4.11
CA THR A 59 -21.73 13.26 3.55
C THR A 59 -21.35 13.08 2.08
N TYR A 60 -22.23 13.52 1.19
CA TYR A 60 -22.05 13.40 -0.25
C TYR A 60 -21.49 14.67 -0.87
N LYS A 61 -20.44 14.53 -1.67
CA LYS A 61 -19.83 15.59 -2.50
C LYS A 61 -19.65 15.09 -3.92
N SER A 62 -19.66 15.97 -4.91
CA SER A 62 -19.47 15.59 -6.30
C SER A 62 -18.68 16.63 -7.11
N ASN A 63 -17.95 16.15 -8.09
CA ASN A 63 -17.41 16.94 -9.21
C ASN A 63 -18.32 16.74 -10.43
N GLU A 64 -18.51 17.77 -11.23
CA GLU A 64 -19.16 17.64 -12.56
C GLU A 64 -18.27 16.89 -13.54
N VAL A 65 -16.96 17.15 -13.47
CA VAL A 65 -15.92 16.50 -14.29
C VAL A 65 -14.88 15.88 -13.38
N SER A 66 -14.43 14.68 -13.73
CA SER A 66 -13.42 13.96 -12.97
C SER A 66 -12.12 14.76 -12.81
N ARG A 67 -11.64 14.86 -11.58
CA ARG A 67 -10.40 15.52 -11.18
C ARG A 67 -9.38 14.56 -10.57
N GLY A 68 -9.74 13.29 -10.46
CA GLY A 68 -8.91 12.23 -9.92
C GLY A 68 -9.05 12.00 -8.42
N GLN A 69 -8.80 10.77 -8.02
CA GLN A 69 -8.99 10.31 -6.63
C GLN A 69 -8.14 11.13 -5.63
N SER A 70 -6.88 11.49 -6.00
CA SER A 70 -6.01 12.31 -5.16
C SER A 70 -6.64 13.66 -4.81
N PHE A 71 -7.22 14.35 -5.79
CA PHE A 71 -7.93 15.61 -5.57
C PHE A 71 -9.08 15.43 -4.57
N CYS A 72 -9.93 14.44 -4.79
CA CYS A 72 -11.10 14.21 -3.93
C CYS A 72 -10.69 13.91 -2.48
N ILE A 73 -9.66 13.06 -2.28
CA ILE A 73 -9.15 12.76 -0.95
C ILE A 73 -8.56 14.01 -0.30
N ASN A 74 -7.75 14.80 -1.03
CA ASN A 74 -7.15 16.03 -0.52
C ASN A 74 -8.21 17.03 -0.04
N ARG A 75 -9.29 17.24 -0.80
CA ARG A 75 -10.39 18.14 -0.39
C ARG A 75 -11.00 17.71 0.94
N VAL A 76 -11.22 16.41 1.15
CA VAL A 76 -11.73 15.91 2.43
C VAL A 76 -10.69 16.03 3.55
N LEU A 77 -9.42 15.75 3.25
CA LEU A 77 -8.33 15.92 4.22
C LEU A 77 -8.14 17.38 4.66
N GLU A 78 -8.36 18.34 3.79
CA GLU A 78 -8.26 19.77 4.07
C GLU A 78 -9.37 20.23 5.00
N GLU A 79 -10.59 19.77 4.78
CA GLU A 79 -11.79 20.18 5.51
C GLU A 79 -12.00 19.43 6.83
N THR A 80 -11.46 18.23 6.97
CA THR A 80 -11.72 17.38 8.14
C THR A 80 -11.04 17.87 9.41
N ASN A 81 -11.79 17.90 10.51
CA ASN A 81 -11.29 18.07 11.87
C ASN A 81 -11.25 16.74 12.66
N ALA A 82 -11.46 15.61 12.01
CA ALA A 82 -11.40 14.30 12.65
C ALA A 82 -9.98 13.96 13.15
N THR A 83 -9.90 13.23 14.25
CA THR A 83 -8.63 12.75 14.81
C THR A 83 -7.97 11.71 13.88
N TYR A 84 -8.82 10.89 13.24
CA TYR A 84 -8.41 9.83 12.34
C TYR A 84 -9.11 9.94 11.00
N VAL A 85 -8.41 9.52 9.96
CA VAL A 85 -8.93 9.40 8.60
C VAL A 85 -8.72 7.97 8.13
N ALA A 86 -9.78 7.30 7.73
CA ALA A 86 -9.74 5.97 7.12
C ALA A 86 -10.00 6.09 5.62
N ILE A 87 -9.20 5.41 4.81
CA ILE A 87 -9.44 5.33 3.36
C ILE A 87 -10.28 4.10 3.05
N ALA A 88 -11.20 4.25 2.09
CA ALA A 88 -11.97 3.15 1.55
C ALA A 88 -12.11 3.29 0.02
N ASP A 89 -12.04 2.17 -0.70
CA ASP A 89 -12.36 2.07 -2.11
C ASP A 89 -13.82 1.60 -2.28
N GLY A 90 -14.50 2.06 -3.32
CA GLY A 90 -15.95 1.90 -3.50
C GLY A 90 -16.41 0.53 -3.97
N ASP A 91 -15.49 -0.37 -4.26
CA ASP A 91 -15.74 -1.73 -4.78
C ASP A 91 -15.32 -2.86 -3.82
N ASP A 92 -14.75 -2.52 -2.65
CA ASP A 92 -14.27 -3.48 -1.66
C ASP A 92 -15.33 -3.82 -0.59
N ARG A 93 -15.09 -4.92 0.14
CA ARG A 93 -15.88 -5.33 1.30
C ARG A 93 -15.09 -5.09 2.59
N TYR A 94 -15.77 -4.65 3.62
CA TYR A 94 -15.16 -4.22 4.89
C TYR A 94 -15.69 -5.00 6.08
N HIS A 95 -14.79 -5.66 6.80
CA HIS A 95 -15.16 -6.33 8.05
C HIS A 95 -15.61 -5.33 9.12
N GLN A 96 -16.75 -5.58 9.75
CA GLN A 96 -17.39 -4.64 10.70
C GLN A 96 -16.49 -4.18 11.87
N ALA A 97 -15.50 -4.97 12.30
CA ALA A 97 -14.58 -4.62 13.37
C ALA A 97 -13.28 -3.94 12.90
N LYS A 98 -13.15 -3.58 11.60
CA LYS A 98 -11.91 -3.00 11.06
C LYS A 98 -11.51 -1.74 11.81
N LEU A 99 -12.39 -0.74 11.84
CA LEU A 99 -12.08 0.53 12.49
C LEU A 99 -11.86 0.40 13.99
N SER A 100 -12.73 -0.32 14.69
CA SER A 100 -12.61 -0.51 16.15
C SER A 100 -11.26 -1.14 16.54
N LYS A 101 -10.78 -2.13 15.77
CA LYS A 101 -9.47 -2.76 16.01
C LYS A 101 -8.32 -1.80 15.70
N GLN A 102 -8.37 -1.09 14.57
CA GLN A 102 -7.29 -0.17 14.17
C GLN A 102 -7.19 1.01 15.14
N ILE A 103 -8.31 1.66 15.48
CA ILE A 103 -8.30 2.79 16.41
C ILE A 103 -7.87 2.36 17.82
N ALA A 104 -8.37 1.23 18.34
CA ALA A 104 -7.94 0.73 19.64
C ALA A 104 -6.43 0.43 19.70
N PHE A 105 -5.85 -0.05 18.60
CA PHE A 105 -4.41 -0.25 18.49
C PHE A 105 -3.65 1.08 18.44
N MET A 106 -4.09 2.02 17.60
CA MET A 106 -3.44 3.32 17.45
C MET A 106 -3.49 4.16 18.74
N GLU A 107 -4.59 4.10 19.50
CA GLU A 107 -4.70 4.79 20.81
C GLU A 107 -3.70 4.25 21.84
N LYS A 108 -3.40 2.95 21.81
CA LYS A 108 -2.38 2.34 22.67
C LYS A 108 -0.94 2.57 22.16
N ASN A 109 -0.77 3.01 20.92
CA ASN A 109 0.52 3.18 20.25
C ASN A 109 0.59 4.57 19.59
N PRO A 110 0.75 5.66 20.36
CA PRO A 110 0.66 7.04 19.85
C PRO A 110 1.74 7.37 18.80
N GLN A 111 2.85 6.65 18.76
CA GLN A 111 3.91 6.78 17.75
C GLN A 111 3.48 6.27 16.36
N ILE A 112 2.44 5.44 16.28
CA ILE A 112 1.92 4.92 15.00
C ILE A 112 0.97 5.95 14.39
N GLY A 113 1.41 6.55 13.28
CA GLY A 113 0.59 7.49 12.53
C GLY A 113 -0.17 6.87 11.36
N VAL A 114 0.25 5.68 10.90
CA VAL A 114 -0.42 4.94 9.82
C VAL A 114 -0.62 3.49 10.24
N CYS A 115 -1.88 3.03 10.21
CA CYS A 115 -2.24 1.67 10.57
C CYS A 115 -3.04 1.01 9.42
N GLY A 116 -2.49 -0.06 8.84
CA GLY A 116 -3.20 -0.93 7.89
C GLY A 116 -3.78 -2.17 8.55
N CYS A 117 -4.36 -3.03 7.74
CA CYS A 117 -4.75 -4.40 8.13
C CYS A 117 -4.47 -5.36 6.97
N MET A 118 -4.53 -6.67 7.24
CA MET A 118 -4.45 -7.68 6.19
C MET A 118 -5.69 -7.67 5.31
N LEU A 119 -5.55 -8.20 4.10
CA LEU A 119 -6.64 -8.37 3.16
C LEU A 119 -6.63 -9.75 2.51
N SER A 120 -7.79 -10.19 2.07
CA SER A 120 -7.97 -11.27 1.10
C SER A 120 -8.57 -10.71 -0.18
N THR A 121 -8.49 -11.43 -1.28
CA THR A 121 -9.01 -10.96 -2.58
C THR A 121 -10.35 -11.61 -2.93
N ILE A 122 -11.19 -10.90 -3.67
CA ILE A 122 -12.41 -11.41 -4.29
C ILE A 122 -12.15 -11.50 -5.80
N PRO A 123 -12.48 -12.61 -6.49
CA PRO A 123 -13.17 -13.82 -6.00
C PRO A 123 -12.23 -14.93 -5.48
N THR A 124 -10.91 -14.75 -5.59
CA THR A 124 -9.93 -15.84 -5.44
C THR A 124 -9.63 -16.23 -3.98
N GLY A 125 -10.00 -15.40 -3.00
CA GLY A 125 -9.65 -15.62 -1.59
C GLY A 125 -8.15 -15.56 -1.27
N MET A 126 -7.32 -15.11 -2.22
CA MET A 126 -5.87 -15.00 -2.02
C MET A 126 -5.54 -14.01 -0.90
N HIS A 127 -4.57 -14.35 -0.07
CA HIS A 127 -4.04 -13.48 0.96
C HIS A 127 -2.79 -12.78 0.48
N TRP A 128 -2.72 -11.45 0.67
CA TRP A 128 -1.49 -10.73 0.38
C TRP A 128 -0.51 -10.81 1.55
N ASP A 129 0.76 -11.06 1.22
CA ASP A 129 1.86 -11.05 2.19
C ASP A 129 2.30 -9.60 2.45
N LEU A 130 1.66 -8.96 3.41
CA LEU A 130 1.96 -7.59 3.82
C LEU A 130 2.89 -7.57 5.04
N PRO A 131 3.88 -6.67 5.08
CA PRO A 131 4.74 -6.52 6.25
C PRO A 131 3.95 -5.93 7.43
N VAL A 132 4.27 -6.41 8.65
CA VAL A 132 3.54 -6.05 9.86
C VAL A 132 4.17 -4.88 10.60
N LYS A 133 5.49 -4.94 10.85
CA LYS A 133 6.21 -3.99 11.69
C LYS A 133 6.77 -2.82 10.88
N ASN A 134 6.90 -1.67 11.54
CA ASN A 134 7.44 -0.43 10.96
C ASN A 134 8.71 -0.65 10.14
N GLU A 135 9.67 -1.38 10.70
CA GLU A 135 10.97 -1.63 10.06
C GLU A 135 10.83 -2.43 8.76
N GLN A 136 9.92 -3.42 8.75
CA GLN A 136 9.62 -4.22 7.57
C GLN A 136 8.87 -3.41 6.51
N ILE A 137 7.92 -2.56 6.95
CA ILE A 137 7.14 -1.68 6.07
C ILE A 137 8.08 -0.70 5.37
N LYS A 138 8.96 -0.03 6.13
CA LYS A 138 9.94 0.91 5.57
C LYS A 138 10.94 0.22 4.63
N ALA A 139 11.42 -0.96 4.97
CA ALA A 139 12.31 -1.74 4.09
C ALA A 139 11.59 -2.16 2.78
N ARG A 140 10.32 -2.57 2.86
CA ARG A 140 9.51 -2.92 1.68
C ARG A 140 9.25 -1.71 0.78
N MET A 141 9.17 -0.49 1.33
CA MET A 141 8.99 0.74 0.53
C MET A 141 10.12 0.99 -0.47
N LEU A 142 11.34 0.52 -0.20
CA LEU A 142 12.43 0.59 -1.17
C LEU A 142 12.12 -0.21 -2.45
N LEU A 143 11.35 -1.26 -2.34
CA LEU A 143 11.11 -2.24 -3.41
C LEU A 143 9.73 -2.08 -4.06
N ASN A 144 8.70 -1.87 -3.21
CA ASN A 144 7.32 -1.87 -3.67
C ASN A 144 6.38 -1.22 -2.64
N MET A 145 5.12 -1.03 -3.03
CA MET A 145 4.05 -0.61 -2.12
C MET A 145 3.92 -1.59 -0.94
N PRO A 146 4.10 -1.13 0.32
CA PRO A 146 4.13 -2.04 1.47
C PRO A 146 2.76 -2.31 2.10
N MET A 147 1.78 -1.45 1.85
CA MET A 147 0.46 -1.48 2.50
C MET A 147 -0.63 -1.18 1.46
N ALA A 148 -1.74 -1.90 1.46
CA ALA A 148 -2.83 -1.66 0.52
C ALA A 148 -3.64 -0.41 0.94
N HIS A 149 -3.91 0.47 -0.01
CA HIS A 149 -4.55 1.77 0.19
C HIS A 149 -5.88 1.70 0.98
N PRO A 150 -6.86 0.85 0.62
CA PRO A 150 -8.15 0.82 1.34
C PRO A 150 -8.06 0.23 2.76
N THR A 151 -6.89 -0.33 3.13
CA THR A 151 -6.70 -0.82 4.51
C THR A 151 -6.34 0.30 5.48
N LEU A 152 -5.91 1.48 5.00
CA LEU A 152 -5.20 2.48 5.78
C LEU A 152 -6.12 3.33 6.66
N VAL A 153 -5.65 3.55 7.89
CA VAL A 153 -6.13 4.58 8.80
C VAL A 153 -4.95 5.47 9.16
N TYR A 154 -5.13 6.76 9.00
CA TYR A 154 -4.15 7.79 9.34
C TYR A 154 -4.54 8.52 10.62
N ARG A 155 -3.58 8.80 11.49
CA ARG A 155 -3.72 9.84 12.50
C ARG A 155 -3.54 11.19 11.81
N LYS A 156 -4.54 12.06 11.83
CA LYS A 156 -4.56 13.31 11.03
C LYS A 156 -3.33 14.19 11.26
N ASN A 157 -2.92 14.36 12.52
CA ASN A 157 -1.74 15.18 12.83
C ASN A 157 -0.40 14.55 12.37
N ALA A 158 -0.34 13.24 12.18
CA ALA A 158 0.86 12.57 11.66
C ALA A 158 1.08 12.80 10.16
N LEU A 159 0.07 13.29 9.45
CA LEU A 159 0.19 13.65 8.03
C LEU A 159 1.07 14.88 7.81
N ALA A 160 1.29 15.72 8.85
CA ALA A 160 2.20 16.87 8.82
C ALA A 160 1.97 17.79 7.60
N ASN A 161 0.70 18.05 7.25
CA ASN A 161 0.26 18.82 6.09
C ASN A 161 0.76 18.30 4.74
N LEU A 162 1.08 17.00 4.65
CA LEU A 162 1.31 16.34 3.37
C LEU A 162 -0.03 16.00 2.71
N TRP A 163 -0.04 16.16 1.39
CA TRP A 163 -1.18 15.88 0.52
C TRP A 163 -0.80 14.81 -0.50
N TYR A 164 -1.80 14.11 -1.03
CA TYR A 164 -1.58 13.25 -2.19
C TYR A 164 -1.15 14.11 -3.38
N ASP A 165 -0.23 13.60 -4.19
CA ASP A 165 0.16 14.26 -5.43
C ASP A 165 -0.96 14.10 -6.46
N GLU A 166 -1.60 15.20 -6.84
CA GLU A 166 -2.73 15.22 -7.78
C GLU A 166 -2.32 14.97 -9.23
N SER A 167 -1.03 15.09 -9.52
CA SER A 167 -0.48 14.75 -10.85
C SER A 167 -0.36 13.24 -11.08
N LEU A 168 -0.39 12.45 -10.00
CA LEU A 168 -0.24 11.00 -10.05
C LEU A 168 -1.61 10.31 -10.14
N SER A 169 -1.96 9.80 -11.30
CA SER A 169 -3.14 8.96 -11.47
C SER A 169 -2.94 7.53 -10.94
N GLN A 170 -1.70 7.04 -10.92
CA GLN A 170 -1.30 5.71 -10.45
C GLN A 170 -0.17 5.78 -9.43
N ALA A 171 -0.08 4.82 -8.51
CA ALA A 171 0.92 4.73 -7.43
C ALA A 171 0.94 5.96 -6.48
N LYS A 172 -0.14 6.73 -6.43
CA LYS A 172 -0.31 7.90 -5.54
C LYS A 172 -0.21 7.55 -4.05
N ASP A 173 -0.70 6.38 -3.68
CA ASP A 173 -0.63 5.81 -2.34
C ASP A 173 0.82 5.45 -1.97
N TYR A 174 1.57 4.87 -2.90
CA TYR A 174 2.99 4.57 -2.71
C TYR A 174 3.81 5.84 -2.56
N ASP A 175 3.57 6.84 -3.40
CA ASP A 175 4.18 8.16 -3.27
C ASP A 175 3.91 8.76 -1.88
N PHE A 176 2.64 8.80 -1.49
CA PHE A 176 2.21 9.41 -0.24
C PHE A 176 2.84 8.74 0.98
N LEU A 177 2.79 7.39 1.06
CA LEU A 177 3.43 6.65 2.15
C LEU A 177 4.96 6.81 2.15
N SER A 178 5.58 6.85 0.96
CA SER A 178 7.03 7.05 0.88
C SER A 178 7.47 8.42 1.41
N ARG A 179 6.67 9.47 1.23
CA ARG A 179 6.93 10.80 1.81
C ARG A 179 6.68 10.87 3.32
N LEU A 180 5.78 10.02 3.83
CA LEU A 180 5.51 9.88 5.27
C LEU A 180 6.58 9.08 6.03
N ARG A 181 7.45 8.32 5.36
CA ARG A 181 8.36 7.34 5.98
C ARG A 181 9.31 7.91 7.05
N HIS A 182 9.64 9.20 6.95
CA HIS A 182 10.48 9.90 7.94
C HIS A 182 9.68 10.65 9.01
N LYS A 183 8.36 10.76 8.84
CA LYS A 183 7.52 11.60 9.71
C LYS A 183 6.78 10.80 10.77
N THR A 184 6.56 9.50 10.52
CA THR A 184 5.77 8.67 11.44
C THR A 184 6.18 7.20 11.39
N GLN A 185 5.59 6.41 12.27
CA GLN A 185 5.69 4.96 12.26
C GLN A 185 4.43 4.31 11.67
N PHE A 186 4.63 3.10 11.14
CA PHE A 186 3.63 2.32 10.42
C PHE A 186 3.39 0.99 11.13
N HIS A 187 2.17 0.45 11.00
CA HIS A 187 1.85 -0.90 11.44
C HIS A 187 0.75 -1.50 10.58
N THR A 188 0.84 -2.79 10.28
CA THR A 188 -0.26 -3.56 9.67
C THR A 188 -0.79 -4.54 10.70
N LEU A 189 -2.05 -4.43 11.10
CA LEU A 189 -2.66 -5.41 12.00
C LEU A 189 -2.74 -6.77 11.30
N PRO A 190 -2.34 -7.87 11.98
CA PRO A 190 -2.48 -9.24 11.46
C PRO A 190 -3.93 -9.72 11.56
N PHE A 191 -4.84 -8.94 10.98
CA PHE A 191 -6.28 -9.13 10.98
C PHE A 191 -6.83 -8.84 9.59
N TYR A 192 -7.57 -9.77 9.01
CA TYR A 192 -8.19 -9.61 7.69
C TYR A 192 -9.39 -8.70 7.79
N GLY A 193 -9.17 -7.41 7.52
CA GLY A 193 -10.18 -6.37 7.64
C GLY A 193 -10.87 -6.00 6.33
N ILE A 194 -10.36 -6.48 5.18
CA ILE A 194 -10.86 -6.16 3.85
C ILE A 194 -10.87 -7.40 2.96
N GLN A 195 -11.88 -7.49 2.11
CA GLN A 195 -11.90 -8.33 0.92
C GLN A 195 -11.76 -7.42 -0.30
N TYR A 196 -10.56 -7.40 -0.86
CA TYR A 196 -10.15 -6.54 -1.96
C TYR A 196 -10.65 -7.11 -3.30
N ARG A 197 -11.37 -6.31 -4.07
CA ARG A 197 -11.88 -6.73 -5.37
C ARG A 197 -10.81 -6.53 -6.44
N MET A 198 -10.41 -7.66 -7.04
CA MET A 198 -9.42 -7.64 -8.12
C MET A 198 -10.11 -7.34 -9.46
N ASN A 199 -10.02 -6.10 -9.90
CA ASN A 199 -10.44 -5.69 -11.22
C ASN A 199 -9.30 -5.89 -12.23
N LYS A 200 -9.66 -6.20 -13.49
CA LYS A 200 -8.68 -6.33 -14.57
C LYS A 200 -8.16 -4.93 -14.93
N ALA A 201 -6.94 -4.63 -14.51
CA ALA A 201 -6.33 -3.34 -14.81
C ALA A 201 -6.08 -3.17 -16.31
N GLU A 202 -6.37 -2.00 -16.85
CA GLU A 202 -6.03 -1.63 -18.21
C GLU A 202 -4.52 -1.60 -18.42
N LYS A 203 -4.03 -1.96 -19.60
CA LYS A 203 -2.59 -2.02 -19.90
C LYS A 203 -1.88 -0.68 -19.64
N GLU A 204 -2.50 0.42 -20.04
CA GLU A 204 -1.97 1.78 -19.83
C GLU A 204 -1.81 2.12 -18.34
N SER A 205 -2.78 1.74 -17.53
CA SER A 205 -2.73 1.89 -16.07
C SER A 205 -1.56 1.11 -15.45
N VAL A 206 -1.26 -0.08 -15.95
CA VAL A 206 -0.12 -0.89 -15.48
C VAL A 206 1.21 -0.24 -15.86
N VAL A 207 1.35 0.26 -17.08
CA VAL A 207 2.57 0.94 -17.56
C VAL A 207 2.83 2.20 -16.74
N MET A 208 1.81 3.04 -16.56
CA MET A 208 1.91 4.28 -15.79
C MET A 208 2.24 4.00 -14.31
N ARG A 209 1.63 2.97 -13.72
CA ARG A 209 1.95 2.55 -12.34
C ARG A 209 3.41 2.17 -12.18
N LYS A 210 3.98 1.42 -13.14
CA LYS A 210 5.40 1.06 -13.13
C LYS A 210 6.28 2.31 -13.25
N ALA A 211 5.99 3.20 -14.19
CA ALA A 211 6.76 4.43 -14.40
C ALA A 211 6.79 5.28 -13.12
N ASN A 212 5.64 5.52 -12.50
CA ASN A 212 5.54 6.28 -11.25
C ASN A 212 6.27 5.56 -10.09
N ALA A 213 6.11 4.24 -9.97
CA ALA A 213 6.82 3.46 -8.96
C ALA A 213 8.34 3.52 -9.14
N ASN A 214 8.84 3.54 -10.39
CA ASN A 214 10.27 3.71 -10.70
C ASN A 214 10.80 5.08 -10.20
N GLN A 215 10.06 6.15 -10.42
CA GLN A 215 10.42 7.48 -9.93
C GLN A 215 10.42 7.55 -8.39
N ILE A 216 9.43 6.94 -7.74
CA ILE A 216 9.36 6.88 -6.28
C ILE A 216 10.56 6.13 -5.72
N ARG A 217 10.93 4.96 -6.29
CA ARG A 217 12.11 4.19 -5.88
C ARG A 217 13.40 4.96 -6.10
N ALA A 218 13.56 5.64 -7.24
CA ALA A 218 14.72 6.48 -7.52
C ALA A 218 14.86 7.60 -6.47
N ARG A 219 13.75 8.22 -6.06
CA ARG A 219 13.73 9.21 -4.99
C ARG A 219 14.17 8.59 -3.65
N ILE A 220 13.64 7.42 -3.27
CA ILE A 220 14.02 6.74 -2.03
C ILE A 220 15.51 6.36 -2.05
N LEU A 221 16.02 5.83 -3.17
CA LEU A 221 17.43 5.50 -3.34
C LEU A 221 18.33 6.72 -3.14
N ASN A 222 17.95 7.87 -3.69
CA ASN A 222 18.69 9.10 -3.51
C ASN A 222 18.63 9.63 -2.06
N GLU A 223 17.45 9.72 -1.48
CA GLU A 223 17.23 10.33 -0.16
C GLU A 223 17.77 9.47 0.99
N ASP A 224 17.57 8.15 0.94
CA ASP A 224 17.87 7.23 2.05
C ASP A 224 19.21 6.50 1.88
N PHE A 225 19.73 6.41 0.65
CA PHE A 225 20.95 5.63 0.33
C PHE A 225 22.03 6.47 -0.36
N GLY A 226 21.73 7.72 -0.75
CA GLY A 226 22.68 8.56 -1.50
C GLY A 226 23.00 8.05 -2.91
N ILE A 227 22.15 7.16 -3.45
CA ILE A 227 22.37 6.53 -4.76
C ILE A 227 21.69 7.37 -5.84
N LYS A 228 22.51 7.94 -6.75
CA LYS A 228 22.06 8.74 -7.92
C LYS A 228 22.49 8.13 -9.26
N ASP A 229 23.29 7.08 -9.22
CA ASP A 229 23.81 6.38 -10.38
C ASP A 229 22.65 5.76 -11.19
N SER A 230 22.49 6.20 -12.44
CA SER A 230 21.37 5.83 -13.30
C SER A 230 21.36 4.34 -13.63
N GLU A 231 22.52 3.74 -13.85
CA GLU A 231 22.63 2.29 -14.16
C GLU A 231 22.17 1.45 -12.97
N PHE A 232 22.56 1.85 -11.76
CA PHE A 232 22.11 1.17 -10.55
C PHE A 232 20.61 1.35 -10.31
N VAL A 233 20.07 2.56 -10.54
CA VAL A 233 18.63 2.85 -10.41
C VAL A 233 17.83 2.03 -11.42
N GLU A 234 18.31 1.90 -12.66
CA GLU A 234 17.68 1.08 -13.68
C GLU A 234 17.69 -0.40 -13.29
N LEU A 235 18.84 -0.95 -12.90
CA LEU A 235 18.96 -2.30 -12.38
C LEU A 235 17.99 -2.56 -11.21
N HIS A 236 17.93 -1.64 -10.26
CA HIS A 236 17.01 -1.73 -9.12
C HIS A 236 15.57 -1.83 -9.58
N ASN A 237 15.17 -0.99 -10.55
CA ASN A 237 13.81 -1.01 -11.10
C ASN A 237 13.49 -2.29 -11.87
N VAL A 238 14.43 -2.81 -12.65
CA VAL A 238 14.30 -4.10 -13.35
C VAL A 238 14.04 -5.23 -12.35
N ILE A 239 14.82 -5.30 -11.28
CA ILE A 239 14.66 -6.31 -10.21
C ILE A 239 13.33 -6.14 -9.50
N CYS A 240 12.95 -4.91 -9.16
CA CYS A 240 11.70 -4.63 -8.44
C CYS A 240 10.46 -4.92 -9.27
N ASN A 241 10.49 -4.63 -10.57
CA ASN A 241 9.39 -4.90 -11.50
C ASN A 241 9.34 -6.36 -11.99
N LEU A 242 10.34 -7.16 -11.65
CA LEU A 242 10.52 -8.53 -12.19
C LEU A 242 10.54 -8.51 -13.73
N GLU A 243 11.38 -7.65 -14.32
CA GLU A 243 11.60 -7.53 -15.77
C GLU A 243 12.91 -8.21 -16.17
N GLN A 244 13.04 -8.62 -17.44
CA GLN A 244 14.30 -9.11 -17.97
C GLN A 244 15.35 -7.98 -18.06
N GLY A 245 16.63 -8.30 -17.95
CA GLY A 245 17.71 -7.35 -18.15
C GLY A 245 18.77 -7.30 -17.05
N ALA A 246 18.60 -8.05 -15.95
CA ALA A 246 19.61 -8.14 -14.89
C ALA A 246 20.34 -9.50 -14.85
N GLU A 247 20.12 -10.38 -15.83
CA GLU A 247 20.61 -11.76 -15.84
C GLU A 247 22.14 -11.85 -15.93
N SER A 248 22.78 -10.88 -16.60
CA SER A 248 24.24 -10.80 -16.76
C SER A 248 24.94 -10.04 -15.63
N MET A 249 24.18 -9.45 -14.69
CA MET A 249 24.72 -8.61 -13.65
C MET A 249 25.00 -9.39 -12.36
N ASN A 250 25.99 -8.94 -11.59
CA ASN A 250 26.24 -9.51 -10.26
C ASN A 250 25.18 -9.02 -9.26
N LEU A 251 24.11 -9.80 -9.12
CA LEU A 251 22.97 -9.49 -8.26
C LEU A 251 23.36 -9.40 -6.76
N ASN A 252 24.47 -10.02 -6.34
CA ASN A 252 25.00 -9.85 -4.99
C ASN A 252 25.51 -8.42 -4.77
N THR A 253 26.14 -7.82 -5.76
CA THR A 253 26.61 -6.42 -5.68
C THR A 253 25.45 -5.44 -5.44
N TRP A 254 24.28 -5.70 -6.03
CA TRP A 254 23.09 -4.90 -5.79
C TRP A 254 22.68 -4.93 -4.30
N ILE A 255 22.60 -6.13 -3.68
CA ILE A 255 22.28 -6.25 -2.25
C ILE A 255 23.37 -5.60 -1.38
N GLU A 256 24.64 -5.90 -1.65
CA GLU A 256 25.75 -5.39 -0.84
C GLU A 256 25.83 -3.87 -0.86
N ARG A 257 25.61 -3.27 -2.02
CA ARG A 257 25.57 -1.79 -2.15
C ARG A 257 24.45 -1.18 -1.31
N LEU A 258 23.23 -1.74 -1.39
CA LEU A 258 22.09 -1.26 -0.61
C LEU A 258 22.32 -1.44 0.90
N LEU A 259 22.87 -2.57 1.33
CA LEU A 259 23.15 -2.81 2.74
C LEU A 259 24.27 -1.89 3.28
N ARG A 260 25.30 -1.62 2.47
CA ARG A 260 26.43 -0.75 2.86
C ARG A 260 26.00 0.72 2.95
N GLN A 261 25.15 1.19 2.05
CA GLN A 261 24.69 2.58 1.99
C GLN A 261 23.43 2.85 2.80
N ASN A 262 22.89 1.82 3.47
CA ASN A 262 21.71 1.95 4.30
C ASN A 262 21.97 2.81 5.54
N SER A 263 21.27 3.94 5.65
CA SER A 263 21.33 4.85 6.79
C SER A 263 20.00 5.01 7.53
N VAL A 264 18.91 4.42 7.00
CA VAL A 264 17.54 4.73 7.46
C VAL A 264 16.76 3.48 7.88
N CYS A 265 16.96 2.36 7.19
CA CYS A 265 16.20 1.13 7.44
C CYS A 265 16.90 0.25 8.50
N ASP A 266 16.12 -0.51 9.27
CA ASP A 266 16.66 -1.60 10.08
C ASP A 266 17.39 -2.60 9.16
N GLY A 267 18.66 -2.86 9.43
CA GLY A 267 19.51 -3.67 8.56
C GLY A 267 19.04 -5.12 8.40
N LYS A 268 18.39 -5.69 9.44
CA LYS A 268 17.84 -7.05 9.38
C LYS A 268 16.58 -7.10 8.54
N ALA A 269 15.70 -6.12 8.71
CA ALA A 269 14.49 -6.00 7.91
C ALA A 269 14.82 -5.74 6.44
N LEU A 270 15.75 -4.82 6.15
CA LEU A 270 16.20 -4.52 4.80
C LEU A 270 16.80 -5.77 4.13
N ARG A 271 17.72 -6.45 4.80
CA ARG A 271 18.32 -7.70 4.28
C ARG A 271 17.25 -8.71 3.91
N ARG A 272 16.26 -8.93 4.76
CA ARG A 272 15.16 -9.87 4.50
C ARG A 272 14.39 -9.50 3.24
N GLU A 273 14.01 -8.23 3.07
CA GLU A 273 13.24 -7.77 1.91
C GLU A 273 14.05 -7.88 0.61
N LEU A 274 15.33 -7.47 0.64
CA LEU A 274 16.22 -7.56 -0.52
C LEU A 274 16.40 -9.01 -1.00
N TYR A 275 16.68 -9.95 -0.09
CA TYR A 275 16.81 -11.35 -0.45
C TYR A 275 15.50 -11.97 -0.92
N THR A 276 14.36 -11.55 -0.34
CA THR A 276 13.04 -12.00 -0.81
C THR A 276 12.76 -11.52 -2.23
N GLN A 277 13.08 -10.26 -2.54
CA GLN A 277 12.90 -9.71 -3.89
C GLN A 277 13.83 -10.37 -4.90
N LEU A 278 15.08 -10.58 -4.53
CA LEU A 278 16.03 -11.24 -5.40
C LEU A 278 15.62 -12.68 -5.70
N TRP A 279 15.13 -13.42 -4.68
CA TRP A 279 14.59 -14.76 -4.89
C TRP A 279 13.39 -14.75 -5.86
N ARG A 280 12.48 -13.79 -5.73
CA ARG A 280 11.35 -13.62 -6.68
C ARG A 280 11.84 -13.39 -8.11
N TYR A 281 12.88 -12.57 -8.26
CA TYR A 281 13.48 -12.25 -9.55
C TYR A 281 14.15 -13.49 -10.17
N THR A 282 15.06 -14.14 -9.46
CA THR A 282 15.79 -15.32 -9.94
C THR A 282 14.88 -16.49 -10.27
N HIS A 283 13.84 -16.70 -9.42
CA HIS A 283 12.85 -17.75 -9.66
C HIS A 283 11.99 -17.48 -10.91
N LYS A 284 11.58 -16.23 -11.14
CA LYS A 284 10.79 -15.87 -12.33
C LYS A 284 11.53 -16.13 -13.63
N PHE A 285 12.84 -15.85 -13.67
CA PHE A 285 13.66 -15.96 -14.87
C PHE A 285 14.50 -17.25 -14.93
N ASN A 286 14.29 -18.17 -14.00
CA ASN A 286 14.97 -19.44 -13.93
C ASN A 286 16.52 -19.32 -13.96
N LEU A 287 17.05 -18.28 -13.30
CA LEU A 287 18.46 -17.96 -13.21
C LEU A 287 19.14 -18.95 -12.24
N GLY A 288 19.73 -20.01 -12.79
CA GLY A 288 20.61 -21.01 -12.21
C GLY A 288 20.40 -21.48 -10.75
N LYS A 289 20.12 -22.77 -10.58
CA LYS A 289 19.90 -23.42 -9.26
C LYS A 289 21.03 -23.13 -8.24
N LYS A 290 22.26 -22.88 -8.68
CA LYS A 290 23.42 -22.63 -7.80
C LYS A 290 23.35 -21.25 -7.12
N ASP A 291 22.89 -20.23 -7.83
CA ASP A 291 22.76 -18.87 -7.30
C ASP A 291 21.55 -18.78 -6.37
N GLU A 292 20.44 -19.41 -6.71
CA GLU A 292 19.26 -19.53 -5.84
C GLU A 292 19.59 -20.18 -4.51
N PHE A 293 20.45 -21.22 -4.51
CA PHE A 293 20.88 -21.92 -3.31
C PHE A 293 21.73 -21.05 -2.38
N GLN A 294 22.68 -20.29 -2.92
CA GLN A 294 23.48 -19.35 -2.13
C GLN A 294 22.63 -18.24 -1.53
N PHE A 295 21.62 -17.75 -2.24
CA PHE A 295 20.68 -16.76 -1.73
C PHE A 295 19.82 -17.29 -0.58
N LEU A 296 19.32 -18.52 -0.68
CA LEU A 296 18.52 -19.13 0.38
C LEU A 296 19.31 -19.31 1.67
N ILE A 297 20.59 -19.71 1.60
CA ILE A 297 21.46 -19.86 2.77
C ILE A 297 21.69 -18.50 3.46
N LYS A 298 21.96 -17.45 2.69
CA LYS A 298 22.24 -16.10 3.19
C LYS A 298 20.97 -15.34 3.57
N SER A 299 19.78 -15.79 3.13
CA SER A 299 18.51 -15.11 3.38
C SER A 299 18.07 -15.26 4.84
N SER A 300 17.45 -14.20 5.39
CA SER A 300 16.74 -14.24 6.67
C SER A 300 15.29 -14.73 6.54
N LEU A 301 14.97 -15.49 5.49
CA LEU A 301 13.62 -16.04 5.30
C LEU A 301 13.26 -17.00 6.43
N PRO A 302 11.98 -17.05 6.86
CA PRO A 302 11.50 -18.05 7.81
C PRO A 302 11.79 -19.48 7.33
N THR A 303 12.09 -20.38 8.25
CA THR A 303 12.48 -21.76 7.97
C THR A 303 11.50 -22.48 7.05
N GLY A 304 10.18 -22.23 7.21
CA GLY A 304 9.15 -22.82 6.35
C GLY A 304 9.16 -22.30 4.90
N GLN A 305 9.52 -21.03 4.68
CA GLN A 305 9.69 -20.47 3.33
C GLN A 305 10.99 -20.97 2.68
N LYS A 306 12.07 -21.10 3.46
CA LYS A 306 13.30 -21.74 3.00
C LYS A 306 13.03 -23.18 2.59
N ALA A 307 12.29 -23.95 3.39
CA ALA A 307 11.96 -25.34 3.07
C ALA A 307 11.12 -25.46 1.79
N LYS A 308 10.12 -24.59 1.59
CA LYS A 308 9.32 -24.57 0.34
C LYS A 308 10.17 -24.21 -0.89
N ALA A 309 11.09 -23.24 -0.75
CA ALA A 309 12.01 -22.88 -1.81
C ALA A 309 13.02 -24.01 -2.09
N TRP A 310 13.51 -24.68 -1.04
CA TRP A 310 14.37 -25.86 -1.16
C TRP A 310 13.69 -27.02 -1.91
N PHE A 311 12.44 -27.34 -1.57
CA PHE A 311 11.68 -28.39 -2.27
C PHE A 311 11.48 -28.09 -3.76
N LYS A 312 11.30 -26.81 -4.14
CA LYS A 312 11.20 -26.42 -5.55
C LYS A 312 12.54 -26.48 -6.31
N LEU A 313 13.67 -26.30 -5.62
CA LEU A 313 15.01 -26.43 -6.21
C LEU A 313 15.45 -27.86 -6.46
N LEU A 314 14.85 -28.82 -5.74
CA LEU A 314 15.14 -30.25 -5.86
C LEU A 314 14.27 -30.96 -6.90
N GLN A 315 13.22 -30.34 -7.41
CA GLN A 315 12.40 -30.78 -8.54
C GLN A 315 12.92 -30.17 -9.85
#